data_fafee50c0ce01737b87ed46c021e2ea3
#
_entry.id   fafee50c0ce01737b87ed46c021e2ea3
#
_cell.length_a   1.000
_cell.length_b   1.000
_cell.length_c   1.000
_cell.angle_alpha   90.00
_cell.angle_beta   90.00
_cell.angle_gamma   90.00
#
_symmetry.space_group_name_H-M   'P 1'
#
loop_
_entity.id
_entity.type
_entity.pdbx_description
1 polymer ?
#
loop_
_entity_poly.entity_id
_entity_poly.type
_entity_poly.pdbx_seq_one_letter_code
_entity_poly.pdbx_strand_id
1 'polypeptide(L)'
;NRYVTAVEEGGFAVIDREKVTLQKAVNMMLIFLYGMQLVISVIFVGLSGTWRETGGVLAESVVKILPLEIGVAFVFCMYYTITLFCYFSGYKESFLVLVLFAVIVSGVAVYCCMVAKDMYSLPLLVGGGIGWFIAFLLLKRRLKDLNAYMLCK
;
A
#
# COMPACT_ATOMS: atom_id res chain seq x y z
N ASN A 1 19.59 4.29 11.58
CA ASN A 1 20.94 4.18 12.16
C ASN A 1 20.94 4.03 13.68
N ARG A 2 20.18 4.79 14.47
CA ARG A 2 20.13 4.67 15.94
C ARG A 2 19.80 3.27 16.43
N TYR A 3 18.83 2.60 15.78
CA TYR A 3 18.46 1.24 16.14
C TYR A 3 19.59 0.25 15.87
N VAL A 4 20.29 0.38 14.75
CA VAL A 4 21.45 -0.47 14.40
C VAL A 4 22.58 -0.24 15.40
N THR A 5 22.91 1.01 15.74
CA THR A 5 23.92 1.33 16.75
C THR A 5 23.52 0.78 18.13
N ALA A 6 22.25 0.84 18.51
CA ALA A 6 21.76 0.28 19.77
C ALA A 6 21.85 -1.27 19.81
N VAL A 7 21.73 -1.95 18.66
CA VAL A 7 21.95 -3.40 18.55
C VAL A 7 23.43 -3.77 18.70
N GLU A 8 24.32 -2.93 18.17
CA GLU A 8 25.77 -3.16 18.22
C GLU A 8 26.41 -2.82 19.58
N GLU A 9 25.95 -1.76 20.24
CA GLU A 9 26.59 -1.19 21.43
C GLU A 9 25.73 -1.23 22.69
N GLY A 10 24.42 -1.49 22.56
CA GLY A 10 23.44 -1.34 23.64
C GLY A 10 22.99 -2.65 24.28
N GLY A 11 22.62 -2.57 25.57
CA GLY A 11 21.91 -3.67 26.24
C GLY A 11 20.45 -3.80 25.79
N PHE A 12 19.80 -4.93 26.12
CA PHE A 12 18.42 -5.25 25.71
C PHE A 12 17.39 -4.13 25.95
N ALA A 13 17.53 -3.38 27.05
CA ALA A 13 16.63 -2.27 27.37
C ALA A 13 16.73 -1.08 26.37
N VAL A 14 17.94 -0.83 25.83
CA VAL A 14 18.16 0.22 24.83
C VAL A 14 17.57 -0.22 23.49
N ILE A 15 17.75 -1.48 23.13
CA ILE A 15 17.19 -2.08 21.90
C ILE A 15 15.66 -1.99 21.90
N ASP A 16 15.00 -2.32 23.00
CA ASP A 16 13.53 -2.26 23.09
C ASP A 16 13.00 -0.81 22.98
N ARG A 17 13.70 0.14 23.57
CA ARG A 17 13.34 1.56 23.47
C ARG A 17 13.46 2.08 22.04
N GLU A 18 14.55 1.77 21.37
CA GLU A 18 14.77 2.20 19.97
C GLU A 18 13.82 1.48 19.00
N LYS A 19 13.42 0.22 19.28
CA LYS A 19 12.38 -0.49 18.53
C LYS A 19 11.04 0.23 18.59
N VAL A 20 10.61 0.65 19.78
CA VAL A 20 9.34 1.40 19.92
C VAL A 20 9.41 2.73 19.17
N THR A 21 10.56 3.41 19.23
CA THR A 21 10.78 4.66 18.51
C THR A 21 10.71 4.44 16.99
N LEU A 22 11.33 3.40 16.49
CA LEU A 22 11.30 3.02 15.07
C LEU A 22 9.88 2.67 14.62
N GLN A 23 9.14 1.88 15.40
CA GLN A 23 7.75 1.54 15.09
C GLN A 23 6.85 2.78 15.02
N LYS A 24 7.03 3.74 15.94
CA LYS A 24 6.32 5.02 15.92
C LYS A 24 6.66 5.83 14.67
N ALA A 25 7.93 5.91 14.31
CA ALA A 25 8.39 6.63 13.12
C ALA A 25 7.81 6.01 11.83
N VAL A 26 7.84 4.69 11.70
CA VAL A 26 7.24 3.98 10.55
C VAL A 26 5.74 4.19 10.48
N ASN A 27 5.02 4.08 11.61
CA ASN A 27 3.59 4.32 11.63
C ASN A 27 3.24 5.78 11.26
N MET A 28 4.00 6.76 11.77
CA MET A 28 3.80 8.16 11.42
C MET A 28 4.05 8.41 9.92
N MET A 29 5.11 7.81 9.36
CA MET A 29 5.40 7.88 7.93
C MET A 29 4.26 7.28 7.08
N LEU A 30 3.73 6.11 7.46
CA LEU A 30 2.61 5.48 6.77
C LEU A 30 1.34 6.33 6.84
N ILE A 31 1.01 6.88 8.02
CA ILE A 31 -0.15 7.77 8.19
C ILE A 31 0.00 8.99 7.29
N PHE A 32 1.20 9.59 7.23
CA PHE A 32 1.45 10.73 6.36
C PHE A 32 1.27 10.37 4.87
N LEU A 33 1.87 9.28 4.40
CA LEU A 33 1.80 8.84 3.01
C LEU A 33 0.35 8.47 2.60
N TYR A 34 -0.35 7.74 3.47
CA TYR A 34 -1.75 7.38 3.21
C TYR A 34 -2.66 8.61 3.29
N GLY A 35 -2.38 9.54 4.21
CA GLY A 35 -3.09 10.81 4.31
C GLY A 35 -2.91 11.66 3.05
N MET A 36 -1.70 11.77 2.54
CA MET A 36 -1.41 12.46 1.26
C MET A 36 -2.18 11.82 0.09
N GLN A 37 -2.18 10.48 0.01
CA GLN A 37 -2.92 9.76 -1.02
C GLN A 37 -4.44 10.03 -0.90
N LEU A 38 -4.98 10.02 0.32
CA LEU A 38 -6.38 10.32 0.57
C LEU A 38 -6.73 11.74 0.12
N VAL A 39 -5.89 12.74 0.43
CA VAL A 39 -6.09 14.13 -0.01
C VAL A 39 -6.14 14.21 -1.54
N ILE A 40 -5.21 13.53 -2.24
CA ILE A 40 -5.19 13.49 -3.71
C ILE A 40 -6.50 12.89 -4.23
N SER A 41 -6.95 11.77 -3.67
CA SER A 41 -8.20 11.11 -4.06
C SER A 41 -9.43 12.02 -3.82
N VAL A 42 -9.48 12.72 -2.68
CA VAL A 42 -10.58 13.65 -2.37
C VAL A 42 -10.61 14.84 -3.36
N ILE A 43 -9.44 15.39 -3.70
CA ILE A 43 -9.34 16.46 -4.70
C ILE A 43 -9.84 15.95 -6.05
N PHE A 44 -9.41 14.74 -6.47
CA PHE A 44 -9.84 14.16 -7.73
C PHE A 44 -11.34 13.94 -7.78
N VAL A 45 -11.92 13.38 -6.70
CA VAL A 45 -13.39 13.20 -6.58
C VAL A 45 -14.13 14.53 -6.64
N GLY A 46 -13.61 15.56 -5.95
CA GLY A 46 -14.19 16.93 -5.99
C GLY A 46 -14.18 17.52 -7.40
N LEU A 47 -13.04 17.41 -8.10
CA LEU A 47 -12.93 17.89 -9.49
C LEU A 47 -13.81 17.09 -10.45
N SER A 48 -14.01 15.79 -10.20
CA SER A 48 -14.87 14.93 -11.01
C SER A 48 -16.33 15.39 -11.02
N GLY A 49 -16.80 15.98 -9.92
CA GLY A 49 -18.13 16.61 -9.82
C GLY A 49 -18.31 17.74 -10.83
N THR A 50 -17.36 18.65 -10.91
CA THR A 50 -17.40 19.78 -11.86
C THR A 50 -17.33 19.32 -13.32
N TRP A 51 -16.54 18.29 -13.62
CA TRP A 51 -16.47 17.70 -14.96
C TRP A 51 -17.76 17.01 -15.37
N ARG A 52 -18.48 16.42 -14.41
CA ARG A 52 -19.78 15.79 -14.66
C ARG A 52 -20.85 16.83 -15.04
N GLU A 53 -20.78 18.02 -14.47
CA GLU A 53 -21.72 19.11 -14.76
C GLU A 53 -21.52 19.73 -16.16
N THR A 54 -20.30 19.66 -16.71
CA THR A 54 -20.00 20.14 -18.06
C THR A 54 -20.64 19.32 -19.18
N GLY A 55 -21.12 18.13 -18.89
CA GLY A 55 -21.83 17.25 -19.84
C GLY A 55 -20.94 16.62 -20.93
N GLY A 56 -21.55 15.84 -21.81
CA GLY A 56 -20.87 15.22 -22.95
C GLY A 56 -20.00 14.00 -22.61
N VAL A 57 -19.05 13.71 -23.48
CA VAL A 57 -18.15 12.52 -23.38
C VAL A 57 -17.34 12.52 -22.08
N LEU A 58 -16.99 13.70 -21.56
CA LEU A 58 -16.26 13.84 -20.30
C LEU A 58 -17.06 13.34 -19.10
N ALA A 59 -18.34 13.68 -19.03
CA ALA A 59 -19.22 13.28 -17.93
C ALA A 59 -19.37 11.74 -17.84
N GLU A 60 -19.49 11.07 -18.98
CA GLU A 60 -19.60 9.61 -19.06
C GLU A 60 -18.26 8.95 -18.68
N SER A 61 -17.16 9.53 -19.12
CA SER A 61 -15.81 9.02 -18.82
C SER A 61 -15.47 9.12 -17.33
N VAL A 62 -15.86 10.19 -16.65
CA VAL A 62 -15.58 10.40 -15.21
C VAL A 62 -16.19 9.30 -14.36
N VAL A 63 -17.40 8.85 -14.66
CA VAL A 63 -18.06 7.75 -13.91
C VAL A 63 -17.23 6.46 -13.97
N LYS A 64 -16.56 6.22 -15.10
CA LYS A 64 -15.69 5.03 -15.31
C LYS A 64 -14.31 5.19 -14.69
N ILE A 65 -13.78 6.41 -14.67
CA ILE A 65 -12.43 6.72 -14.16
C ILE A 65 -12.39 6.74 -12.62
N LEU A 66 -13.46 7.13 -11.95
CA LEU A 66 -13.51 7.30 -10.50
C LEU A 66 -13.19 6.01 -9.72
N PRO A 67 -13.76 4.83 -10.05
CA PRO A 67 -13.35 3.57 -9.41
C PRO A 67 -11.92 3.16 -9.75
N LEU A 68 -11.41 3.54 -10.93
CA LEU A 68 -10.03 3.30 -11.33
C LEU A 68 -9.06 4.08 -10.45
N GLU A 69 -9.36 5.35 -10.16
CA GLU A 69 -8.57 6.21 -9.27
C GLU A 69 -8.44 5.61 -7.87
N ILE A 70 -9.55 5.13 -7.30
CA ILE A 70 -9.54 4.46 -6.00
C ILE A 70 -8.65 3.19 -6.05
N GLY A 71 -8.74 2.40 -7.12
CA GLY A 71 -7.87 1.25 -7.33
C GLY A 71 -6.38 1.63 -7.38
N VAL A 72 -6.06 2.68 -8.10
CA VAL A 72 -4.69 3.24 -8.19
C VAL A 72 -4.22 3.73 -6.82
N ALA A 73 -5.07 4.38 -6.03
CA ALA A 73 -4.74 4.81 -4.68
C ALA A 73 -4.32 3.63 -3.78
N PHE A 74 -5.03 2.50 -3.85
CA PHE A 74 -4.64 1.28 -3.13
C PHE A 74 -3.30 0.71 -3.61
N VAL A 75 -3.03 0.75 -4.92
CA VAL A 75 -1.74 0.33 -5.48
C VAL A 75 -0.61 1.21 -4.96
N PHE A 76 -0.78 2.52 -4.87
CA PHE A 76 0.22 3.40 -4.28
C PHE A 76 0.44 3.12 -2.78
N CYS A 77 -0.63 2.92 -2.01
CA CYS A 77 -0.51 2.53 -0.61
C CYS A 77 0.24 1.20 -0.43
N MET A 78 -0.02 0.22 -1.30
CA MET A 78 0.73 -1.04 -1.35
C MET A 78 2.21 -0.79 -1.68
N TYR A 79 2.49 0.02 -2.69
CA TYR A 79 3.86 0.37 -3.10
C TYR A 79 4.67 1.00 -1.96
N TYR A 80 4.11 1.96 -1.23
CA TYR A 80 4.77 2.56 -0.07
C TYR A 80 5.08 1.52 1.01
N THR A 81 4.14 0.60 1.25
CA THR A 81 4.34 -0.48 2.23
C THR A 81 5.44 -1.44 1.80
N ILE A 82 5.50 -1.82 0.51
CA ILE A 82 6.54 -2.66 -0.06
C ILE A 82 7.92 -1.98 0.02
N THR A 83 7.99 -0.68 -0.25
CA THR A 83 9.23 0.09 -0.12
C THR A 83 9.78 0.01 1.30
N LEU A 84 8.92 0.13 2.31
CA LEU A 84 9.33 -0.05 3.71
C LEU A 84 9.81 -1.48 4.00
N PHE A 85 9.21 -2.52 3.40
CA PHE A 85 9.74 -3.88 3.52
C PHE A 85 11.17 -4.01 3.00
N CYS A 86 11.48 -3.36 1.88
CA CYS A 86 12.84 -3.38 1.33
C CYS A 86 13.84 -2.75 2.29
N TYR A 87 13.48 -1.68 2.99
CA TYR A 87 14.33 -1.09 4.05
C TYR A 87 14.60 -2.04 5.21
N PHE A 88 13.67 -2.93 5.53
CA PHE A 88 13.81 -3.95 6.59
C PHE A 88 14.31 -5.29 6.06
N SER A 89 14.94 -5.33 4.88
CA SER A 89 15.42 -6.56 4.22
C SER A 89 14.33 -7.63 4.02
N GLY A 90 13.08 -7.20 3.88
CA GLY A 90 11.90 -8.05 3.67
C GLY A 90 11.65 -8.37 2.20
N TYR A 91 12.70 -8.71 1.44
CA TYR A 91 12.58 -8.94 -0.01
C TYR A 91 11.67 -10.12 -0.38
N LYS A 92 11.67 -11.19 0.42
CA LYS A 92 10.82 -12.37 0.18
C LYS A 92 9.34 -12.01 0.32
N GLU A 93 8.99 -11.28 1.37
CA GLU A 93 7.63 -10.83 1.63
C GLU A 93 7.18 -9.81 0.57
N SER A 94 8.06 -8.90 0.18
CA SER A 94 7.80 -7.95 -0.91
C SER A 94 7.50 -8.66 -2.21
N PHE A 95 8.32 -9.64 -2.57
CA PHE A 95 8.13 -10.44 -3.77
C PHE A 95 6.81 -11.23 -3.73
N LEU A 96 6.50 -11.85 -2.60
CA LEU A 96 5.25 -12.61 -2.41
C LEU A 96 4.03 -11.71 -2.61
N VAL A 97 4.02 -10.51 -2.02
CA VAL A 97 2.92 -9.54 -2.19
C VAL A 97 2.76 -9.14 -3.65
N LEU A 98 3.86 -8.87 -4.36
CA LEU A 98 3.82 -8.48 -5.77
C LEU A 98 3.29 -9.61 -6.67
N VAL A 99 3.74 -10.85 -6.44
CA VAL A 99 3.25 -12.02 -7.19
C VAL A 99 1.75 -12.22 -6.93
N LEU A 100 1.32 -12.14 -5.68
CA LEU A 100 -0.07 -12.29 -5.30
C LEU A 100 -0.93 -11.19 -5.94
N PHE A 101 -0.48 -9.94 -5.91
CA PHE A 101 -1.12 -8.82 -6.59
C PHE A 101 -1.27 -9.09 -8.09
N ALA A 102 -0.20 -9.52 -8.77
CA ALA A 102 -0.22 -9.81 -10.20
C ALA A 102 -1.20 -10.93 -10.54
N VAL A 103 -1.25 -12.00 -9.74
CA VAL A 103 -2.18 -13.12 -9.93
C VAL A 103 -3.64 -12.67 -9.76
N ILE A 104 -3.93 -11.89 -8.72
CA ILE A 104 -5.29 -11.39 -8.47
C ILE A 104 -5.74 -10.45 -9.59
N VAL A 105 -4.90 -9.47 -9.95
CA VAL A 105 -5.23 -8.51 -11.03
C VAL A 105 -5.47 -9.24 -12.34
N SER A 106 -4.58 -10.18 -12.71
CA SER A 106 -4.73 -10.96 -13.95
C SER A 106 -5.99 -11.83 -13.94
N GLY A 107 -6.27 -12.51 -12.82
CA GLY A 107 -7.47 -13.35 -12.69
C GLY A 107 -8.77 -12.54 -12.79
N VAL A 108 -8.84 -11.41 -12.09
CA VAL A 108 -10.00 -10.52 -12.14
C VAL A 108 -10.13 -9.87 -13.52
N ALA A 109 -9.01 -9.50 -14.17
CA ALA A 109 -9.03 -8.95 -15.53
C ALA A 109 -9.60 -9.95 -16.55
N VAL A 110 -9.18 -11.21 -16.49
CA VAL A 110 -9.74 -12.28 -17.35
C VAL A 110 -11.23 -12.45 -17.09
N TYR A 111 -11.65 -12.46 -15.81
CA TYR A 111 -13.07 -12.53 -15.47
C TYR A 111 -13.86 -11.34 -16.04
N CYS A 112 -13.35 -10.11 -15.89
CA CYS A 112 -13.98 -8.92 -16.45
C CYS A 112 -14.07 -8.97 -17.98
N CYS A 113 -13.05 -9.46 -18.66
CA CYS A 113 -13.10 -9.63 -20.14
C CYS A 113 -14.20 -10.61 -20.59
N MET A 114 -14.46 -11.66 -19.80
CA MET A 114 -15.42 -12.69 -20.15
C MET A 114 -16.88 -12.33 -19.77
N VAL A 115 -17.07 -11.70 -18.61
CA VAL A 115 -18.40 -11.56 -17.98
C VAL A 115 -18.83 -10.11 -17.81
N ALA A 116 -17.94 -9.23 -17.40
CA ALA A 116 -18.26 -7.87 -16.95
C ALA A 116 -17.52 -6.81 -17.77
N LYS A 117 -17.77 -6.77 -19.08
CA LYS A 117 -17.04 -5.94 -20.06
C LYS A 117 -16.96 -4.43 -19.75
N ASP A 118 -17.83 -3.91 -18.88
CA ASP A 118 -17.85 -2.48 -18.53
C ASP A 118 -17.09 -2.16 -17.22
N MET A 119 -16.56 -3.17 -16.51
CA MET A 119 -15.91 -2.99 -15.20
C MET A 119 -14.38 -3.06 -15.27
N TYR A 120 -13.77 -2.22 -16.12
CA TYR A 120 -12.32 -2.20 -16.34
C TYR A 120 -11.49 -1.81 -15.09
N SER A 121 -12.09 -1.13 -14.11
CA SER A 121 -11.43 -0.68 -12.88
C SER A 121 -11.38 -1.75 -11.77
N LEU A 122 -12.22 -2.77 -11.87
CA LEU A 122 -12.39 -3.80 -10.84
C LEU A 122 -11.10 -4.60 -10.55
N PRO A 123 -10.27 -4.97 -11.55
CA PRO A 123 -9.00 -5.66 -11.30
C PRO A 123 -8.05 -4.86 -10.40
N LEU A 124 -7.88 -3.56 -10.64
CA LEU A 124 -7.01 -2.72 -9.84
C LEU A 124 -7.58 -2.44 -8.44
N LEU A 125 -8.88 -2.27 -8.33
CA LEU A 125 -9.55 -2.03 -7.05
C LEU A 125 -9.44 -3.25 -6.13
N VAL A 126 -9.76 -4.43 -6.65
CA VAL A 126 -9.70 -5.69 -5.88
C VAL A 126 -8.26 -6.09 -5.61
N GLY A 127 -7.41 -6.11 -6.65
CA GLY A 127 -6.01 -6.49 -6.52
C GLY A 127 -5.22 -5.52 -5.64
N GLY A 128 -5.40 -4.21 -5.82
CA GLY A 128 -4.78 -3.17 -5.03
C GLY A 128 -5.22 -3.22 -3.56
N GLY A 129 -6.53 -3.34 -3.30
CA GLY A 129 -7.08 -3.40 -1.95
C GLY A 129 -6.59 -4.62 -1.17
N ILE A 130 -6.67 -5.82 -1.77
CA ILE A 130 -6.18 -7.05 -1.15
C ILE A 130 -4.66 -7.01 -0.98
N GLY A 131 -3.92 -6.60 -2.02
CA GLY A 131 -2.46 -6.50 -1.98
C GLY A 131 -1.97 -5.54 -0.90
N TRP A 132 -2.58 -4.34 -0.81
CA TRP A 132 -2.28 -3.38 0.25
C TRP A 132 -2.57 -3.94 1.64
N PHE A 133 -3.74 -4.56 1.85
CA PHE A 133 -4.13 -5.11 3.14
C PHE A 133 -3.15 -6.18 3.63
N ILE A 134 -2.77 -7.12 2.74
CA ILE A 134 -1.81 -8.18 3.06
C ILE A 134 -0.43 -7.58 3.33
N ALA A 135 0.04 -6.63 2.50
CA ALA A 135 1.30 -5.94 2.73
C ALA A 135 1.35 -5.26 4.10
N PHE A 136 0.27 -4.56 4.47
CA PHE A 136 0.16 -3.88 5.75
C PHE A 136 0.20 -4.84 6.94
N LEU A 137 -0.52 -5.96 6.87
CA LEU A 137 -0.50 -6.98 7.92
C LEU A 137 0.90 -7.61 8.09
N LEU A 138 1.55 -7.94 6.99
CA LEU A 138 2.90 -8.51 7.00
C LEU A 138 3.91 -7.50 7.56
N LEU A 139 3.81 -6.22 7.19
CA LEU A 139 4.68 -5.17 7.74
C LEU A 139 4.49 -5.02 9.25
N LYS A 140 3.26 -4.98 9.74
CA LYS A 140 2.99 -4.93 11.19
C LYS A 140 3.57 -6.14 11.93
N ARG A 141 3.41 -7.34 11.37
CA ARG A 141 4.00 -8.56 11.93
C ARG A 141 5.52 -8.46 12.00
N ARG A 142 6.16 -8.05 10.92
CA ARG A 142 7.61 -7.89 10.86
C ARG A 142 8.15 -6.85 11.84
N LEU A 143 7.46 -5.71 11.97
CA LEU A 143 7.83 -4.68 12.96
C LEU A 143 7.70 -5.18 14.40
N LYS A 144 6.73 -6.07 14.67
CA LYS A 144 6.59 -6.70 16.00
C LYS A 144 7.76 -7.64 16.31
N ASP A 145 8.20 -8.41 15.32
CA ASP A 145 9.24 -9.43 15.47
C ASP A 145 10.64 -8.92 15.09
N LEU A 146 10.85 -7.59 15.07
CA LEU A 146 12.08 -6.96 14.57
C LEU A 146 13.33 -7.46 15.31
N ASN A 147 13.26 -7.70 16.62
CA ASN A 147 14.38 -8.22 17.40
C ASN A 147 14.81 -9.60 16.90
N ALA A 148 13.88 -10.50 16.59
CA ALA A 148 14.19 -11.83 16.09
C ALA A 148 14.86 -11.78 14.70
N TYR A 149 14.44 -10.87 13.85
CA TYR A 149 15.01 -10.73 12.50
C TYR A 149 16.37 -10.04 12.44
N MET A 150 16.67 -9.13 13.38
CA MET A 150 17.92 -8.38 13.40
C MET A 150 19.01 -9.06 14.24
N LEU A 151 18.64 -9.83 15.27
CA LEU A 151 19.60 -10.51 16.16
C LEU A 151 19.96 -11.92 15.68
N CYS A 152 19.20 -12.50 14.74
CA CYS A 152 19.46 -13.85 14.18
C CYS A 152 20.17 -13.80 12.80
N LYS A 153 20.75 -12.68 12.41
CA LYS A 153 21.61 -12.53 11.24
C LYS A 153 23.03 -12.36 11.71
#